data_86f058c38d545992176ea99ec1f5da1c
#
_entry.id   86f058c38d545992176ea99ec1f5da1c
#
_cell.length_a   1.000
_cell.length_b   1.000
_cell.length_c   1.000
_cell.angle_alpha   90.00
_cell.angle_beta   90.00
_cell.angle_gamma   90.00
#
_symmetry.space_group_name_H-M   'P 1'
#
loop_
_entity.id
_entity.type
_entity.pdbx_description
1 polymer ?
#
loop_
_entity_poly.entity_id
_entity_poly.type
_entity_poly.pdbx_seq_one_letter_code
_entity_poly.pdbx_strand_id
1 'polypeptide(L)'
;MINVLYLDDEAHNLTAFRAAFRRDFQVHVTTEPTEAVRILREQLIEVIISDQKMPKLSGVEFFELIMPDYPDPIRMLLTGHADIDAVIDAINKGQIYKYISKPWNESELKGLVEEAAELFHRRRAMATEGAQLMNRMSEARVHAARIRRMTADQDSLSASEIADIARMSGEITDLLGG
;
A
#
# COMPACT_ATOMS: atom_id res chain seq x y z
N MET A 1 2.52 10.76 12.48
CA MET A 1 3.95 10.36 12.53
C MET A 1 4.07 9.12 11.67
N ILE A 2 5.04 9.05 10.76
CA ILE A 2 5.24 7.94 9.83
C ILE A 2 5.66 6.69 10.62
N ASN A 3 5.00 5.54 10.35
CA ASN A 3 5.34 4.26 10.97
C ASN A 3 6.37 3.52 10.13
N VAL A 4 7.55 3.32 10.68
CA VAL A 4 8.69 2.67 10.03
C VAL A 4 9.04 1.37 10.76
N LEU A 5 9.14 0.27 10.02
CA LEU A 5 9.69 -0.99 10.52
C LEU A 5 11.11 -1.16 9.99
N TYR A 6 12.08 -1.39 10.88
CA TYR A 6 13.45 -1.70 10.51
C TYR A 6 13.86 -3.08 11.01
N LEU A 7 14.28 -3.93 10.07
CA LEU A 7 14.77 -5.29 10.30
C LEU A 7 16.26 -5.36 9.98
N ASP A 8 17.08 -5.76 10.95
CA ASP A 8 18.52 -5.93 10.81
C ASP A 8 18.99 -6.91 11.90
N ASP A 9 19.77 -7.94 11.56
CA ASP A 9 20.21 -8.98 12.50
C ASP A 9 21.18 -8.46 13.58
N GLU A 10 21.74 -7.28 13.37
CA GLU A 10 22.64 -6.64 14.32
C GLU A 10 21.92 -5.65 15.25
N ALA A 11 21.74 -6.01 16.51
CA ALA A 11 21.02 -5.20 17.50
C ALA A 11 21.58 -3.77 17.68
N HIS A 12 22.87 -3.56 17.42
CA HIS A 12 23.49 -2.22 17.51
C HIS A 12 23.00 -1.31 16.38
N ASN A 13 22.76 -1.84 15.17
CA ASN A 13 22.17 -1.09 14.06
C ASN A 13 20.77 -0.62 14.39
N LEU A 14 19.97 -1.51 15.01
CA LEU A 14 18.60 -1.18 15.47
C LEU A 14 18.59 -0.06 16.50
N THR A 15 19.54 -0.11 17.46
CA THR A 15 19.69 0.90 18.50
C THR A 15 20.07 2.26 17.90
N ALA A 16 21.02 2.27 16.97
CA ALA A 16 21.49 3.47 16.28
C ALA A 16 20.35 4.10 15.45
N PHE A 17 19.64 3.28 14.68
CA PHE A 17 18.51 3.74 13.86
C PHE A 17 17.38 4.34 14.72
N ARG A 18 16.98 3.65 15.80
CA ARG A 18 15.98 4.18 16.72
C ARG A 18 16.42 5.47 17.39
N ALA A 19 17.68 5.58 17.78
CA ALA A 19 18.22 6.81 18.38
C ALA A 19 18.17 7.99 17.42
N ALA A 20 18.53 7.78 16.15
CA ALA A 20 18.52 8.79 15.11
C ALA A 20 17.10 9.28 14.80
N PHE A 21 16.13 8.36 14.64
CA PHE A 21 14.84 8.70 14.02
C PHE A 21 13.62 8.71 14.96
N ARG A 22 13.75 8.39 16.25
CA ARG A 22 12.62 8.33 17.22
C ARG A 22 11.84 9.64 17.40
N ARG A 23 12.41 10.76 16.98
CA ARG A 23 11.76 12.09 17.05
C ARG A 23 10.99 12.42 15.79
N ASP A 24 11.34 11.78 14.66
CA ASP A 24 10.78 12.04 13.35
C ASP A 24 9.72 10.98 12.99
N PHE A 25 9.95 9.73 13.38
CA PHE A 25 9.13 8.58 13.01
C PHE A 25 8.71 7.74 14.23
N GLN A 26 7.61 7.02 14.08
CA GLN A 26 7.24 5.92 14.96
C GLN A 26 8.06 4.69 14.53
N VAL A 27 9.16 4.43 15.23
CA VAL A 27 10.14 3.42 14.83
C VAL A 27 9.89 2.09 15.54
N HIS A 28 9.60 1.05 14.75
CA HIS A 28 9.55 -0.34 15.15
C HIS A 28 10.84 -1.02 14.69
N VAL A 29 11.50 -1.78 15.54
CA VAL A 29 12.76 -2.45 15.17
C VAL A 29 12.76 -3.89 15.68
N THR A 30 13.34 -4.79 14.91
CA THR A 30 13.50 -6.19 15.30
C THR A 30 14.70 -6.84 14.60
N THR A 31 15.29 -7.85 15.24
CA THR A 31 16.31 -8.71 14.63
C THR A 31 15.72 -9.96 14.00
N GLU A 32 14.42 -10.26 14.24
CA GLU A 32 13.81 -11.51 13.81
C GLU A 32 12.72 -11.27 12.74
N PRO A 33 12.80 -11.93 11.57
CA PRO A 33 11.78 -11.82 10.52
C PRO A 33 10.37 -12.19 10.98
N THR A 34 10.24 -13.17 11.86
CA THR A 34 8.94 -13.58 12.43
C THR A 34 8.29 -12.50 13.27
N GLU A 35 9.09 -11.76 14.03
CA GLU A 35 8.63 -10.61 14.80
C GLU A 35 8.27 -9.43 13.89
N ALA A 36 9.00 -9.23 12.79
CA ALA A 36 8.64 -8.23 11.78
C ALA A 36 7.25 -8.50 11.19
N VAL A 37 6.93 -9.76 10.87
CA VAL A 37 5.58 -10.15 10.41
C VAL A 37 4.52 -9.90 11.49
N ARG A 38 4.83 -10.15 12.78
CA ARG A 38 3.90 -9.83 13.88
C ARG A 38 3.61 -8.34 13.95
N ILE A 39 4.65 -7.50 13.84
CA ILE A 39 4.50 -6.04 13.83
C ILE A 39 3.63 -5.59 12.65
N LEU A 40 3.86 -6.13 11.44
CA LEU A 40 3.05 -5.83 10.25
C LEU A 40 1.57 -6.19 10.42
N ARG A 41 1.26 -7.23 11.19
CA ARG A 41 -0.12 -7.64 11.49
C ARG A 41 -0.80 -6.69 12.48
N GLU A 42 -0.04 -6.17 13.45
CA GLU A 42 -0.58 -5.39 14.57
C GLU A 42 -0.56 -3.87 14.30
N GLN A 43 0.30 -3.42 13.41
CA GLN A 43 0.55 -2.00 13.15
C GLN A 43 0.40 -1.67 11.67
N LEU A 44 -0.14 -0.49 11.37
CA LEU A 44 -0.13 0.06 10.02
C LEU A 44 1.28 0.58 9.72
N ILE A 45 2.10 -0.23 9.09
CA ILE A 45 3.46 0.17 8.66
C ILE A 45 3.40 0.79 7.28
N GLU A 46 4.00 1.96 7.12
CA GLU A 46 4.06 2.71 5.87
C GLU A 46 5.33 2.40 5.09
N VAL A 47 6.45 2.26 5.81
CA VAL A 47 7.76 1.98 5.22
C VAL A 47 8.43 0.82 5.96
N ILE A 48 8.92 -0.15 5.20
CA ILE A 48 9.76 -1.23 5.72
C ILE A 48 11.17 -1.02 5.20
N ILE A 49 12.12 -1.03 6.12
CA ILE A 49 13.55 -1.02 5.82
C ILE A 49 14.12 -2.37 6.29
N SER A 50 14.88 -3.05 5.46
CA SER A 50 15.56 -4.29 5.84
C SER A 50 17.03 -4.21 5.49
N ASP A 51 17.88 -4.76 6.36
CA ASP A 51 19.22 -5.10 5.93
C ASP A 51 19.16 -6.18 4.86
N GLN A 52 20.07 -6.12 3.89
CA GLN A 52 20.15 -7.12 2.83
C GLN A 52 20.81 -8.41 3.32
N LYS A 53 21.85 -8.30 4.13
CA LYS A 53 22.69 -9.43 4.50
C LYS A 53 22.40 -9.94 5.91
N MET A 54 21.41 -10.79 6.04
CA MET A 54 21.04 -11.44 7.30
C MET A 54 21.30 -12.95 7.23
N PRO A 55 21.64 -13.64 8.35
CA PRO A 55 22.13 -15.02 8.33
C PRO A 55 21.15 -16.07 7.81
N LYS A 56 19.86 -15.89 8.02
CA LYS A 56 18.81 -16.90 7.73
C LYS A 56 18.00 -16.59 6.48
N LEU A 57 17.88 -15.32 6.16
CA LEU A 57 17.00 -14.80 5.12
C LEU A 57 17.51 -13.43 4.70
N SER A 58 17.78 -13.22 3.43
CA SER A 58 18.16 -11.90 2.93
C SER A 58 17.00 -10.93 2.97
N GLY A 59 17.27 -9.62 2.92
CA GLY A 59 16.23 -8.60 2.87
C GLY A 59 15.31 -8.76 1.66
N VAL A 60 15.85 -9.13 0.50
CA VAL A 60 15.06 -9.42 -0.70
C VAL A 60 14.11 -10.60 -0.46
N GLU A 61 14.63 -11.73 0.04
CA GLU A 61 13.81 -12.92 0.34
C GLU A 61 12.74 -12.62 1.39
N PHE A 62 13.05 -11.80 2.40
CA PHE A 62 12.07 -11.34 3.37
C PHE A 62 10.94 -10.55 2.68
N PHE A 63 11.26 -9.64 1.77
CA PHE A 63 10.25 -8.88 1.03
C PHE A 63 9.41 -9.76 0.11
N GLU A 64 10.01 -10.74 -0.57
CA GLU A 64 9.27 -11.74 -1.36
C GLU A 64 8.28 -12.53 -0.51
N LEU A 65 8.69 -12.92 0.69
CA LEU A 65 7.86 -13.67 1.64
C LEU A 65 6.63 -12.87 2.12
N ILE A 66 6.80 -11.58 2.43
CA ILE A 66 5.70 -10.76 3.01
C ILE A 66 4.81 -10.11 1.96
N MET A 67 5.26 -9.95 0.72
CA MET A 67 4.56 -9.19 -0.31
C MET A 67 3.14 -9.67 -0.63
N PRO A 68 2.83 -11.00 -0.67
CA PRO A 68 1.47 -11.47 -0.92
C PRO A 68 0.45 -11.01 0.13
N ASP A 69 0.85 -10.96 1.40
CA ASP A 69 -0.02 -10.59 2.52
C ASP A 69 0.04 -9.10 2.89
N TYR A 70 1.17 -8.46 2.60
CA TYR A 70 1.45 -7.04 2.92
C TYR A 70 1.99 -6.29 1.69
N PRO A 71 1.17 -6.08 0.64
CA PRO A 71 1.61 -5.42 -0.59
C PRO A 71 1.83 -3.91 -0.44
N ASP A 72 1.12 -3.27 0.48
CA ASP A 72 1.03 -1.81 0.59
C ASP A 72 2.30 -1.11 1.08
N PRO A 73 3.00 -1.58 2.15
CA PRO A 73 4.18 -0.89 2.67
C PRO A 73 5.26 -0.69 1.61
N ILE A 74 5.88 0.48 1.60
CA ILE A 74 7.00 0.77 0.70
C ILE A 74 8.26 0.11 1.27
N ARG A 75 8.95 -0.68 0.47
CA ARG A 75 10.09 -1.52 0.85
C ARG A 75 11.39 -0.90 0.41
N MET A 76 12.33 -0.76 1.34
CA MET A 76 13.67 -0.22 1.11
C MET A 76 14.72 -1.16 1.69
N LEU A 77 15.87 -1.28 1.03
CA LEU A 77 17.01 -2.08 1.52
C LEU A 77 18.14 -1.20 1.99
N LEU A 78 18.74 -1.56 3.12
CA LEU A 78 20.05 -1.12 3.51
C LEU A 78 21.08 -2.20 3.10
N THR A 79 22.12 -1.84 2.35
CA THR A 79 23.09 -2.81 1.84
C THR A 79 24.52 -2.26 1.85
N GLY A 80 25.49 -3.14 2.07
CA GLY A 80 26.87 -2.89 1.73
C GLY A 80 27.12 -3.12 0.22
N HIS A 81 28.28 -2.76 -0.28
CA HIS A 81 28.62 -2.76 -1.72
C HIS A 81 28.64 -4.15 -2.41
N ALA A 82 28.45 -5.25 -1.69
CA ALA A 82 28.74 -6.60 -2.21
C ALA A 82 27.57 -7.32 -2.92
N ASP A 83 26.32 -6.82 -2.80
CA ASP A 83 25.12 -7.57 -3.24
C ASP A 83 24.26 -6.81 -4.27
N ILE A 84 24.89 -5.97 -5.09
CA ILE A 84 24.22 -5.03 -5.99
C ILE A 84 23.34 -5.75 -7.04
N ASP A 85 23.75 -6.89 -7.58
CA ASP A 85 23.04 -7.57 -8.66
C ASP A 85 21.66 -8.10 -8.21
N ALA A 86 21.59 -8.73 -7.04
CA ALA A 86 20.32 -9.21 -6.48
C ALA A 86 19.37 -8.06 -6.14
N VAL A 87 19.90 -6.93 -5.70
CA VAL A 87 19.12 -5.71 -5.40
C VAL A 87 18.58 -5.07 -6.68
N ILE A 88 19.37 -5.02 -7.75
CA ILE A 88 18.93 -4.50 -9.06
C ILE A 88 17.77 -5.36 -9.61
N ASP A 89 17.89 -6.67 -9.52
CA ASP A 89 16.83 -7.59 -9.96
C ASP A 89 15.53 -7.37 -9.16
N ALA A 90 15.62 -7.21 -7.85
CA ALA A 90 14.46 -6.97 -6.99
C ALA A 90 13.80 -5.60 -7.27
N ILE A 91 14.58 -4.56 -7.59
CA ILE A 91 14.06 -3.26 -8.03
C ILE A 91 13.31 -3.40 -9.38
N ASN A 92 13.92 -4.08 -10.34
CA ASN A 92 13.34 -4.30 -11.66
C ASN A 92 12.04 -5.09 -11.61
N LYS A 93 11.89 -6.00 -10.66
CA LYS A 93 10.66 -6.74 -10.38
C LYS A 93 9.61 -5.93 -9.59
N GLY A 94 9.91 -4.69 -9.22
CA GLY A 94 9.02 -3.83 -8.42
C GLY A 94 8.84 -4.27 -6.96
N GLN A 95 9.69 -5.15 -6.46
CA GLN A 95 9.64 -5.65 -5.09
C GLN A 95 10.19 -4.65 -4.08
N ILE A 96 11.13 -3.81 -4.52
CA ILE A 96 11.85 -2.81 -3.73
C ILE A 96 11.68 -1.44 -4.38
N TYR A 97 11.40 -0.44 -3.57
CA TYR A 97 11.32 0.95 -4.02
C TYR A 97 12.72 1.56 -4.23
N LYS A 98 13.61 1.35 -3.26
CA LYS A 98 14.96 1.94 -3.27
C LYS A 98 15.91 1.13 -2.39
N TYR A 99 17.18 1.15 -2.75
CA TYR A 99 18.25 0.71 -1.84
C TYR A 99 19.08 1.89 -1.36
N ILE A 100 19.71 1.73 -0.21
CA ILE A 100 20.53 2.74 0.46
C ILE A 100 21.84 2.07 0.86
N SER A 101 22.97 2.67 0.49
CA SER A 101 24.27 2.15 0.83
C SER A 101 24.62 2.42 2.30
N LYS A 102 25.19 1.42 2.98
CA LYS A 102 25.81 1.60 4.29
C LYS A 102 27.26 2.11 4.10
N PRO A 103 27.77 3.07 4.90
CA PRO A 103 27.06 3.80 5.96
C PRO A 103 26.10 4.84 5.39
N TRP A 104 24.92 4.97 6.00
CA TRP A 104 23.89 5.93 5.60
C TRP A 104 24.04 7.29 6.31
N ASN A 105 23.55 8.35 5.67
CA ASN A 105 23.44 9.69 6.25
C ASN A 105 22.04 9.90 6.81
N GLU A 106 21.90 10.45 8.03
CA GLU A 106 20.62 10.64 8.71
C GLU A 106 19.65 11.52 7.89
N SER A 107 20.13 12.65 7.38
CA SER A 107 19.29 13.59 6.63
C SER A 107 18.82 13.00 5.31
N GLU A 108 19.69 12.29 4.60
CA GLU A 108 19.36 11.62 3.36
C GLU A 108 18.33 10.49 3.58
N LEU A 109 18.58 9.63 4.58
CA LEU A 109 17.69 8.52 4.90
C LEU A 109 16.31 9.02 5.37
N LYS A 110 16.28 10.10 6.16
CA LYS A 110 15.02 10.75 6.55
C LYS A 110 14.21 11.19 5.33
N GLY A 111 14.83 11.92 4.40
CA GLY A 111 14.15 12.38 3.18
C GLY A 111 13.61 11.23 2.33
N LEU A 112 14.37 10.12 2.23
CA LEU A 112 13.94 8.92 1.49
C LEU A 112 12.74 8.22 2.16
N VAL A 113 12.69 8.18 3.49
CA VAL A 113 11.55 7.63 4.24
C VAL A 113 10.31 8.50 4.07
N GLU A 114 10.47 9.83 4.11
CA GLU A 114 9.37 10.77 3.88
C GLU A 114 8.79 10.63 2.46
N GLU A 115 9.65 10.55 1.44
CA GLU A 115 9.24 10.30 0.05
C GLU A 115 8.51 8.95 -0.11
N ALA A 116 9.00 7.90 0.55
CA ALA A 116 8.37 6.58 0.54
C ALA A 116 6.98 6.60 1.20
N ALA A 117 6.83 7.29 2.33
CA ALA A 117 5.55 7.44 3.01
C ALA A 117 4.53 8.22 2.17
N GLU A 118 4.95 9.28 1.47
CA GLU A 118 4.08 9.98 0.51
C GLU A 118 3.62 9.06 -0.62
N LEU A 119 4.49 8.20 -1.13
CA LEU A 119 4.12 7.22 -2.15
C LEU A 119 3.09 6.22 -1.61
N PHE A 120 3.27 5.73 -0.37
CA PHE A 120 2.31 4.87 0.31
C PHE A 120 0.93 5.52 0.38
N HIS A 121 0.84 6.75 0.85
CA HIS A 121 -0.42 7.48 0.97
C HIS A 121 -1.09 7.71 -0.39
N ARG A 122 -0.32 8.09 -1.42
CA ARG A 122 -0.85 8.25 -2.78
C ARG A 122 -1.43 6.95 -3.34
N ARG A 123 -0.73 5.82 -3.18
CA ARG A 123 -1.22 4.51 -3.64
C ARG A 123 -2.53 4.12 -2.95
N ARG A 124 -2.63 4.33 -1.64
CA ARG A 124 -3.85 4.03 -0.87
C ARG A 124 -5.02 4.94 -1.25
N ALA A 125 -4.78 6.23 -1.47
CA ALA A 125 -5.81 7.15 -1.92
C ALA A 125 -6.38 6.72 -3.28
N MET A 126 -5.53 6.42 -4.26
CA MET A 126 -5.93 5.93 -5.58
C MET A 126 -6.72 4.61 -5.50
N ALA A 127 -6.30 3.67 -4.66
CA ALA A 127 -7.01 2.41 -4.46
C ALA A 127 -8.41 2.63 -3.87
N THR A 128 -8.54 3.54 -2.91
CA THR A 128 -9.82 3.90 -2.28
C THR A 128 -10.76 4.57 -3.29
N GLU A 129 -10.28 5.54 -4.05
CA GLU A 129 -11.05 6.22 -5.11
C GLU A 129 -11.51 5.23 -6.19
N GLY A 130 -10.60 4.34 -6.62
CA GLY A 130 -10.92 3.28 -7.57
C GLY A 130 -12.02 2.34 -7.06
N ALA A 131 -11.96 1.92 -5.80
CA ALA A 131 -12.98 1.08 -5.19
C ALA A 131 -14.33 1.80 -5.09
N GLN A 132 -14.35 3.08 -4.71
CA GLN A 132 -15.57 3.89 -4.67
C GLN A 132 -16.21 4.04 -6.04
N LEU A 133 -15.40 4.31 -7.08
CA LEU A 133 -15.88 4.41 -8.45
C LEU A 133 -16.49 3.09 -8.93
N MET A 134 -15.85 1.96 -8.65
CA MET A 134 -16.36 0.63 -9.01
C MET A 134 -17.69 0.32 -8.32
N ASN A 135 -17.87 0.69 -7.05
CA ASN A 135 -19.13 0.55 -6.34
C ASN A 135 -20.25 1.39 -7.00
N ARG A 136 -19.96 2.67 -7.27
CA ARG A 136 -20.92 3.58 -7.96
C ARG A 136 -21.33 3.03 -9.32
N MET A 137 -20.38 2.52 -10.11
CA MET A 137 -20.67 1.89 -11.40
C MET A 137 -21.51 0.62 -11.25
N SER A 138 -21.27 -0.18 -10.22
CA SER A 138 -22.06 -1.38 -9.94
C SER A 138 -23.50 -1.04 -9.59
N GLU A 139 -23.72 -0.04 -8.73
CA GLU A 139 -25.05 0.46 -8.36
C GLU A 139 -25.79 1.01 -9.59
N ALA A 140 -25.12 1.84 -10.39
CA ALA A 140 -25.70 2.35 -11.64
C ALA A 140 -26.14 1.24 -12.60
N ARG A 141 -25.33 0.16 -12.73
CA ARG A 141 -25.69 -1.02 -13.54
C ARG A 141 -26.92 -1.74 -13.02
N VAL A 142 -27.07 -1.88 -11.70
CA VAL A 142 -28.26 -2.49 -11.08
C VAL A 142 -29.50 -1.65 -11.38
N HIS A 143 -29.44 -0.33 -11.22
CA HIS A 143 -30.52 0.58 -11.53
C HIS A 143 -30.91 0.53 -13.03
N ALA A 144 -29.93 0.57 -13.93
CA ALA A 144 -30.18 0.45 -15.37
C ALA A 144 -30.80 -0.90 -15.76
N ALA A 145 -30.39 -2.00 -15.14
CA ALA A 145 -30.97 -3.32 -15.38
C ALA A 145 -32.44 -3.37 -14.89
N ARG A 146 -32.77 -2.73 -13.77
CA ARG A 146 -34.10 -2.62 -13.23
C ARG A 146 -35.03 -1.82 -14.17
N ILE A 147 -34.56 -0.65 -14.63
CA ILE A 147 -35.28 0.17 -15.62
C ILE A 147 -35.59 -0.66 -16.88
N ARG A 148 -34.58 -1.35 -17.42
CA ARG A 148 -34.74 -2.19 -18.61
C ARG A 148 -35.81 -3.28 -18.44
N ARG A 149 -35.89 -3.92 -17.27
CA ARG A 149 -36.93 -4.93 -16.98
C ARG A 149 -38.32 -4.30 -16.93
N MET A 150 -38.45 -3.13 -16.28
CA MET A 150 -39.71 -2.42 -16.19
C MET A 150 -40.26 -1.95 -17.56
N THR A 151 -39.34 -1.64 -18.49
CA THR A 151 -39.69 -1.17 -19.85
C THR A 151 -39.86 -2.29 -20.88
N ALA A 152 -39.38 -3.51 -20.60
CA ALA A 152 -39.40 -4.61 -21.59
C ALA A 152 -40.76 -5.36 -21.69
N ASP A 153 -41.56 -5.33 -20.65
CA ASP A 153 -42.75 -6.21 -20.52
C ASP A 153 -44.11 -5.50 -20.71
N GLN A 154 -44.16 -4.22 -21.11
CA GLN A 154 -45.42 -3.48 -21.13
C GLN A 154 -45.62 -2.63 -22.38
N ASP A 155 -46.79 -2.79 -23.01
CA ASP A 155 -47.29 -1.90 -24.09
C ASP A 155 -47.67 -0.48 -23.61
N SER A 156 -47.88 -0.30 -22.29
CA SER A 156 -48.05 1.02 -21.66
C SER A 156 -47.58 0.98 -20.19
N LEU A 157 -46.70 1.93 -19.83
CA LEU A 157 -46.28 2.13 -18.45
C LEU A 157 -47.36 2.93 -17.66
N SER A 158 -47.60 2.53 -16.44
CA SER A 158 -48.42 3.32 -15.50
C SER A 158 -47.72 4.61 -15.08
N ALA A 159 -48.47 5.62 -14.64
CA ALA A 159 -47.85 6.85 -14.13
C ALA A 159 -46.88 6.65 -12.97
N SER A 160 -47.12 5.62 -12.12
CA SER A 160 -46.22 5.25 -11.02
C SER A 160 -44.92 4.68 -11.53
N GLU A 161 -44.93 3.80 -12.54
CA GLU A 161 -43.74 3.20 -13.15
C GLU A 161 -42.91 4.24 -13.89
N ILE A 162 -43.54 5.20 -14.55
CA ILE A 162 -42.83 6.34 -15.18
C ILE A 162 -42.11 7.18 -14.12
N ALA A 163 -42.76 7.45 -12.98
CA ALA A 163 -42.14 8.19 -11.88
C ALA A 163 -40.94 7.44 -11.27
N ASP A 164 -41.07 6.12 -11.11
CA ASP A 164 -39.96 5.28 -10.61
C ASP A 164 -38.78 5.21 -11.59
N ILE A 165 -39.02 5.12 -12.88
CA ILE A 165 -37.98 5.17 -13.93
C ILE A 165 -37.28 6.53 -13.90
N ALA A 166 -38.01 7.63 -13.80
CA ALA A 166 -37.41 8.97 -13.73
C ALA A 166 -36.54 9.14 -12.50
N ARG A 167 -37.01 8.66 -11.34
CA ARG A 167 -36.22 8.68 -10.10
C ARG A 167 -34.90 7.87 -10.22
N MET A 168 -34.98 6.61 -10.69
CA MET A 168 -33.82 5.75 -10.88
C MET A 168 -32.85 6.30 -11.92
N SER A 169 -33.34 6.96 -12.97
CA SER A 169 -32.50 7.64 -13.97
C SER A 169 -31.75 8.81 -13.35
N GLY A 170 -32.37 9.58 -12.46
CA GLY A 170 -31.71 10.62 -11.67
C GLY A 170 -30.62 10.05 -10.78
N GLU A 171 -30.92 8.99 -10.03
CA GLU A 171 -29.93 8.30 -9.17
C GLU A 171 -28.72 7.80 -9.96
N ILE A 172 -28.94 7.26 -11.18
CA ILE A 172 -27.80 6.86 -12.05
C ILE A 172 -26.95 8.08 -12.45
N THR A 173 -27.59 9.19 -12.78
CA THR A 173 -26.88 10.42 -13.15
C THR A 173 -26.05 10.94 -11.99
N ASP A 174 -26.60 10.95 -10.77
CA ASP A 174 -25.90 11.37 -9.56
C ASP A 174 -24.73 10.43 -9.21
N LEU A 175 -24.90 9.12 -9.41
CA LEU A 175 -23.83 8.12 -9.19
C LEU A 175 -22.66 8.27 -10.17
N LEU A 176 -22.91 8.69 -11.41
CA LEU A 176 -21.90 8.77 -12.45
C LEU A 176 -21.32 10.18 -12.65
N GLY A 177 -22.02 11.21 -12.20
CA GLY A 177 -21.73 12.62 -12.46
C GLY A 177 -21.03 13.37 -11.32
N GLY A 178 -20.64 12.69 -10.21
CA GLY A 178 -19.96 13.30 -9.06
C GLY A 178 -18.43 13.29 -9.17
#